data_a25ab0ed8f20d3f98fe4c19a60fb1f6b
#
_entry.id   a25ab0ed8f20d3f98fe4c19a60fb1f6b
#
_cell.length_a   1.000
_cell.length_b   1.000
_cell.length_c   1.000
_cell.angle_alpha   90.00
_cell.angle_beta   90.00
_cell.angle_gamma   90.00
#
_symmetry.space_group_name_H-M   'P 1'
#
loop_
_entity.id
_entity.type
_entity.pdbx_description
1 polymer ?
#
loop_
_entity_poly.entity_id
_entity_poly.type
_entity_poly.pdbx_seq_one_letter_code
_entity_poly.pdbx_strand_id
1 'polypeptide(L)'
;MKPITMDTLEQLRSAYCADAKAKVVRNALTKNDITLISRSFEAENSNPHIFTIDLKTMPATAQMASGRCWIFSALNVMREIIAKKYGIKEFELSQNYVAFYDKLEKANWFMECIIAEIDQPLGSEKNRFLLEGAVSDGGQWNMLTSLISKYGICPKTAMLETYQSSHTRGMNGLLNKRLRKFASDAHRAHAEGRDGDIEALRETALKEIYSLIASCFGVPPKSFTFEYYDKDGKAHAEYNVTPKEFYEKYLGVDLCDYVSVINGPTADKPYHKTFTVEYLGNVVSGNRVELLNVPMDELKTYILNTLKDGEPVWFGCDCGKDGDRETGLWDDAQYDYEGTFDMDLSMTKAEMLDARQSAMNHAMVITGVNLVEDKPTRWKIENSWGDKPGNKGYFTASDTWFDRYVYVAAIHKKYLSEEAKAALLEEPALLSPWDPFGTLAD
;
A
#
# COMPACT_ATOMS: atom_id res chain seq x y z
N MET A 1 -15.88 -27.31 24.22
CA MET A 1 -16.43 -27.20 22.85
C MET A 1 -17.81 -27.92 22.85
N LYS A 2 -18.83 -27.25 22.31
CA LYS A 2 -20.19 -27.84 22.18
C LYS A 2 -20.34 -28.37 20.75
N PRO A 3 -20.66 -29.66 20.53
CA PRO A 3 -20.93 -30.23 19.22
C PRO A 3 -22.29 -29.76 18.68
N ILE A 4 -22.43 -29.68 17.35
CA ILE A 4 -23.75 -29.58 16.73
C ILE A 4 -24.42 -30.93 16.84
N THR A 5 -25.59 -30.95 17.52
CA THR A 5 -26.38 -32.18 17.67
C THR A 5 -27.36 -32.35 16.51
N MET A 6 -27.90 -33.57 16.34
CA MET A 6 -28.95 -33.81 15.32
C MET A 6 -30.19 -32.98 15.56
N ASP A 7 -30.56 -32.77 16.84
CA ASP A 7 -31.70 -31.92 17.22
C ASP A 7 -31.45 -30.46 16.85
N THR A 8 -30.23 -29.94 17.11
CA THR A 8 -29.85 -28.59 16.68
C THR A 8 -29.93 -28.46 15.14
N LEU A 9 -29.42 -29.46 14.40
CA LEU A 9 -29.47 -29.46 12.95
C LEU A 9 -30.90 -29.45 12.39
N GLU A 10 -31.80 -30.22 13.00
CA GLU A 10 -33.20 -30.25 12.59
C GLU A 10 -33.94 -28.95 12.88
N GLN A 11 -33.62 -28.29 13.99
CA GLN A 11 -34.15 -26.97 14.31
C GLN A 11 -33.72 -25.92 13.27
N LEU A 12 -32.41 -25.87 12.92
CA LEU A 12 -31.88 -24.98 11.92
C LEU A 12 -32.48 -25.22 10.52
N ARG A 13 -32.63 -26.51 10.15
CA ARG A 13 -33.24 -26.89 8.88
C ARG A 13 -34.72 -26.45 8.83
N SER A 14 -35.47 -26.69 9.88
CA SER A 14 -36.89 -26.34 9.97
C SER A 14 -37.07 -24.82 9.86
N ALA A 15 -36.26 -24.04 10.59
CA ALA A 15 -36.26 -22.58 10.52
C ALA A 15 -35.97 -22.10 9.08
N TYR A 16 -34.91 -22.61 8.43
CA TYR A 16 -34.56 -22.26 7.05
C TYR A 16 -35.67 -22.64 6.06
N CYS A 17 -36.29 -23.82 6.21
CA CYS A 17 -37.36 -24.26 5.29
C CYS A 17 -38.65 -23.45 5.43
N ALA A 18 -38.91 -22.88 6.62
CA ALA A 18 -40.04 -21.99 6.87
C ALA A 18 -39.85 -20.57 6.30
N ASP A 19 -38.62 -20.16 6.01
CA ASP A 19 -38.30 -18.84 5.48
C ASP A 19 -38.52 -18.75 3.98
N ALA A 20 -39.52 -17.96 3.56
CA ALA A 20 -39.89 -17.76 2.15
C ALA A 20 -38.80 -16.95 1.41
N LYS A 21 -38.14 -15.97 2.06
CA LYS A 21 -37.07 -15.16 1.52
C LYS A 21 -35.83 -16.01 1.26
N ALA A 22 -35.40 -16.83 2.21
CA ALA A 22 -34.29 -17.75 2.06
C ALA A 22 -34.44 -18.68 0.84
N LYS A 23 -35.67 -19.11 0.54
CA LYS A 23 -35.98 -19.94 -0.64
C LYS A 23 -35.76 -19.14 -1.94
N VAL A 24 -36.18 -17.88 -2.01
CA VAL A 24 -35.99 -17.02 -3.19
C VAL A 24 -34.48 -16.74 -3.39
N VAL A 25 -33.79 -16.34 -2.34
CA VAL A 25 -32.33 -16.10 -2.35
C VAL A 25 -31.58 -17.35 -2.80
N ARG A 26 -31.89 -18.52 -2.26
CA ARG A 26 -31.31 -19.81 -2.69
C ARG A 26 -31.50 -20.06 -4.17
N ASN A 27 -32.72 -19.82 -4.71
CA ASN A 27 -33.00 -20.03 -6.13
C ASN A 27 -32.18 -19.07 -7.01
N ALA A 28 -32.01 -17.81 -6.59
CA ALA A 28 -31.17 -16.84 -7.29
C ALA A 28 -29.68 -17.26 -7.28
N LEU A 29 -29.17 -17.72 -6.13
CA LEU A 29 -27.79 -18.16 -5.95
C LEU A 29 -27.42 -19.43 -6.71
N THR A 30 -28.38 -20.24 -7.19
CA THR A 30 -28.05 -21.46 -7.96
C THR A 30 -27.36 -21.16 -9.30
N LYS A 31 -27.49 -19.96 -9.82
CA LYS A 31 -26.97 -19.55 -11.13
C LYS A 31 -26.20 -18.22 -11.12
N ASN A 32 -26.20 -17.49 -10.02
CA ASN A 32 -25.59 -16.17 -9.92
C ASN A 32 -24.59 -16.13 -8.77
N ASP A 33 -23.57 -15.29 -8.93
CA ASP A 33 -22.63 -14.95 -7.87
C ASP A 33 -23.35 -14.20 -6.74
N ILE A 34 -22.86 -14.37 -5.51
CA ILE A 34 -23.42 -13.75 -4.31
C ILE A 34 -23.36 -12.21 -4.38
N THR A 35 -22.32 -11.66 -4.92
CA THR A 35 -22.14 -10.21 -5.08
C THR A 35 -23.18 -9.62 -6.03
N LEU A 36 -23.54 -10.36 -7.09
CA LEU A 36 -24.53 -9.89 -8.07
C LEU A 36 -25.95 -9.79 -7.50
N ILE A 37 -26.33 -10.71 -6.62
CA ILE A 37 -27.69 -10.68 -6.03
C ILE A 37 -27.80 -9.75 -4.82
N SER A 38 -26.68 -9.35 -4.23
CA SER A 38 -26.62 -8.44 -3.08
C SER A 38 -26.29 -7.01 -3.48
N ARG A 39 -26.10 -6.73 -4.77
CA ARG A 39 -25.77 -5.39 -5.28
C ARG A 39 -26.87 -4.38 -4.96
N SER A 40 -26.49 -3.23 -4.42
CA SER A 40 -27.40 -2.13 -4.10
C SER A 40 -27.59 -1.20 -5.30
N PHE A 41 -28.82 -1.09 -5.76
CA PHE A 41 -29.21 -0.17 -6.83
C PHE A 41 -29.04 1.30 -6.41
N GLU A 42 -29.32 1.61 -5.14
CA GLU A 42 -29.22 2.95 -4.58
C GLU A 42 -27.76 3.43 -4.51
N ALA A 43 -26.84 2.58 -4.10
CA ALA A 43 -25.42 2.90 -4.00
C ALA A 43 -24.83 3.25 -5.37
N GLU A 44 -25.17 2.50 -6.42
CA GLU A 44 -24.71 2.79 -7.79
C GLU A 44 -25.18 4.17 -8.31
N ASN A 45 -26.39 4.59 -7.94
CA ASN A 45 -26.96 5.86 -8.40
C ASN A 45 -26.50 7.07 -7.56
N SER A 46 -26.03 6.85 -6.33
CA SER A 46 -25.72 7.93 -5.37
C SER A 46 -24.33 8.53 -5.54
N ASN A 47 -23.43 7.88 -6.27
CA ASN A 47 -22.02 8.25 -6.35
C ASN A 47 -21.54 8.62 -7.77
N PRO A 48 -22.06 9.70 -8.39
CA PRO A 48 -21.61 10.11 -9.71
C PRO A 48 -20.15 10.58 -9.68
N HIS A 49 -19.39 10.33 -10.75
CA HIS A 49 -18.00 10.74 -10.89
C HIS A 49 -17.86 12.25 -11.17
N ILE A 50 -18.29 13.07 -10.20
CA ILE A 50 -18.27 14.54 -10.24
C ILE A 50 -17.73 15.06 -8.91
N PHE A 51 -16.77 15.99 -8.94
CA PHE A 51 -16.03 16.44 -7.76
C PHE A 51 -15.92 17.96 -7.73
N THR A 52 -16.05 18.55 -6.53
CA THR A 52 -15.90 20.00 -6.30
C THR A 52 -14.42 20.43 -6.45
N ILE A 53 -13.50 19.62 -5.92
CA ILE A 53 -12.06 19.73 -6.16
C ILE A 53 -11.69 18.55 -7.04
N ASP A 54 -11.16 18.82 -8.23
CA ASP A 54 -10.81 17.80 -9.24
C ASP A 54 -9.45 18.15 -9.84
N LEU A 55 -8.38 17.57 -9.27
CA LEU A 55 -7.04 17.75 -9.79
C LEU A 55 -6.89 17.04 -11.14
N LYS A 56 -6.35 17.76 -12.11
CA LYS A 56 -6.04 17.20 -13.43
C LYS A 56 -4.65 16.59 -13.37
N THR A 57 -4.61 15.28 -13.19
CA THR A 57 -3.40 14.49 -13.15
C THR A 57 -3.16 13.77 -14.49
N MET A 58 -1.94 13.30 -14.72
CA MET A 58 -1.58 12.51 -15.89
C MET A 58 -2.34 11.17 -15.91
N PRO A 59 -2.39 10.48 -17.06
CA PRO A 59 -3.09 9.20 -17.17
C PRO A 59 -2.69 8.19 -16.11
N ALA A 60 -3.64 7.37 -15.68
CA ALA A 60 -3.42 6.32 -14.69
C ALA A 60 -2.40 5.29 -15.18
N THR A 61 -1.50 4.88 -14.30
CA THR A 61 -0.45 3.90 -14.57
C THR A 61 -0.93 2.46 -14.37
N ALA A 62 -0.14 1.46 -14.78
CA ALA A 62 -0.51 0.05 -14.68
C ALA A 62 0.60 -0.79 -14.03
N GLN A 63 0.37 -1.24 -12.79
CA GLN A 63 1.30 -2.11 -12.05
C GLN A 63 1.29 -3.57 -12.54
N MET A 64 0.33 -3.92 -13.39
CA MET A 64 0.12 -5.27 -13.91
C MET A 64 -0.05 -6.33 -12.79
N ALA A 65 0.59 -7.51 -12.93
CA ALA A 65 0.55 -8.61 -11.96
C ALA A 65 1.71 -8.51 -10.96
N SER A 66 1.85 -7.33 -10.31
CA SER A 66 2.82 -7.08 -9.24
C SER A 66 2.17 -6.35 -8.08
N GLY A 67 2.67 -6.51 -6.85
CA GLY A 67 2.19 -5.82 -5.64
C GLY A 67 2.83 -4.46 -5.39
N ARG A 68 3.31 -3.76 -6.45
CA ARG A 68 4.05 -2.48 -6.34
C ARG A 68 3.16 -1.24 -6.28
N CYS A 69 1.89 -1.37 -5.88
CA CYS A 69 0.94 -0.25 -5.81
C CYS A 69 1.49 0.97 -5.06
N TRP A 70 2.17 0.76 -3.96
CA TRP A 70 2.76 1.80 -3.12
C TRP A 70 3.87 2.60 -3.84
N ILE A 71 4.66 1.95 -4.72
CA ILE A 71 5.65 2.61 -5.58
C ILE A 71 4.94 3.39 -6.69
N PHE A 72 3.98 2.77 -7.39
CA PHE A 72 3.24 3.40 -8.47
C PHE A 72 2.53 4.65 -8.01
N SER A 73 1.75 4.55 -6.92
CA SER A 73 0.99 5.68 -6.37
C SER A 73 1.91 6.82 -5.90
N ALA A 74 3.01 6.51 -5.24
CA ALA A 74 3.92 7.55 -4.76
C ALA A 74 4.69 8.23 -5.91
N LEU A 75 5.16 7.47 -6.89
CA LEU A 75 5.78 8.06 -8.09
C LEU A 75 4.77 8.86 -8.92
N ASN A 76 3.48 8.50 -8.90
CA ASN A 76 2.43 9.31 -9.51
C ASN A 76 2.27 10.67 -8.80
N VAL A 77 2.30 10.72 -7.46
CA VAL A 77 2.33 12.00 -6.73
C VAL A 77 3.56 12.81 -7.12
N MET A 78 4.74 12.21 -7.13
CA MET A 78 6.00 12.90 -7.44
C MET A 78 6.05 13.42 -8.87
N ARG A 79 5.55 12.67 -9.86
CA ARG A 79 5.51 13.13 -11.26
C ARG A 79 4.65 14.39 -11.42
N GLU A 80 3.53 14.51 -10.67
CA GLU A 80 2.68 15.71 -10.71
C GLU A 80 3.40 16.94 -10.14
N ILE A 81 4.17 16.76 -9.06
CA ILE A 81 5.00 17.84 -8.48
C ILE A 81 6.04 18.32 -9.52
N ILE A 82 6.76 17.39 -10.15
CA ILE A 82 7.77 17.68 -11.18
C ILE A 82 7.12 18.37 -12.38
N ALA A 83 6.01 17.81 -12.87
CA ALA A 83 5.29 18.34 -14.02
C ALA A 83 4.78 19.76 -13.80
N LYS A 84 4.21 20.05 -12.64
CA LYS A 84 3.75 21.39 -12.24
C LYS A 84 4.90 22.38 -12.21
N LYS A 85 6.04 21.98 -11.66
CA LYS A 85 7.25 22.82 -11.51
C LYS A 85 7.89 23.18 -12.85
N TYR A 86 7.98 22.24 -13.78
CA TYR A 86 8.69 22.40 -15.06
C TYR A 86 7.76 22.55 -16.27
N GLY A 87 6.45 22.53 -16.06
CA GLY A 87 5.48 22.61 -17.14
C GLY A 87 5.51 21.39 -18.08
N ILE A 88 5.89 20.22 -17.59
CA ILE A 88 5.99 19.00 -18.39
C ILE A 88 4.58 18.52 -18.72
N LYS A 89 4.35 18.21 -20.00
CA LYS A 89 3.01 17.81 -20.46
C LYS A 89 2.66 16.39 -20.05
N GLU A 90 3.60 15.47 -20.23
CA GLU A 90 3.40 14.06 -19.96
C GLU A 90 4.74 13.34 -19.74
N PHE A 91 4.87 12.58 -18.66
CA PHE A 91 6.00 11.67 -18.44
C PHE A 91 5.67 10.71 -17.30
N GLU A 92 6.45 9.66 -17.15
CA GLU A 92 6.40 8.76 -16.00
C GLU A 92 7.78 8.63 -15.35
N LEU A 93 7.79 8.39 -14.05
CA LEU A 93 8.97 7.94 -13.31
C LEU A 93 9.08 6.40 -13.39
N SER A 94 10.30 5.88 -13.32
CA SER A 94 10.55 4.44 -13.42
C SER A 94 10.22 3.73 -12.11
N GLN A 95 9.14 2.98 -12.10
CA GLN A 95 8.78 2.10 -10.99
C GLN A 95 9.73 0.89 -10.92
N ASN A 96 10.23 0.44 -12.06
CA ASN A 96 11.19 -0.67 -12.14
C ASN A 96 12.51 -0.31 -11.44
N TYR A 97 12.99 0.93 -11.59
CA TYR A 97 14.19 1.43 -10.92
C TYR A 97 14.06 1.35 -9.39
N VAL A 98 12.98 1.86 -8.84
CA VAL A 98 12.74 1.85 -7.39
C VAL A 98 12.54 0.41 -6.89
N ALA A 99 11.79 -0.40 -7.63
CA ALA A 99 11.53 -1.79 -7.28
C ALA A 99 12.81 -2.66 -7.29
N PHE A 100 13.77 -2.36 -8.16
CA PHE A 100 15.07 -3.03 -8.14
C PHE A 100 15.76 -2.90 -6.78
N TYR A 101 15.87 -1.65 -6.32
CA TYR A 101 16.52 -1.38 -5.03
C TYR A 101 15.68 -1.85 -3.85
N ASP A 102 14.35 -1.77 -3.92
CA ASP A 102 13.48 -2.32 -2.89
C ASP A 102 13.72 -3.81 -2.67
N LYS A 103 13.77 -4.60 -3.75
CA LYS A 103 14.05 -6.04 -3.64
C LYS A 103 15.42 -6.34 -3.05
N LEU A 104 16.44 -5.59 -3.44
CA LEU A 104 17.80 -5.78 -2.94
C LEU A 104 17.90 -5.40 -1.45
N GLU A 105 17.34 -4.26 -1.08
CA GLU A 105 17.38 -3.77 0.30
C GLU A 105 16.52 -4.62 1.24
N LYS A 106 15.33 -5.05 0.81
CA LYS A 106 14.51 -5.99 1.59
C LYS A 106 15.21 -7.34 1.80
N ALA A 107 15.93 -7.82 0.79
CA ALA A 107 16.71 -9.05 0.96
C ALA A 107 17.81 -8.89 2.02
N ASN A 108 18.52 -7.74 2.01
CA ASN A 108 19.48 -7.40 3.04
C ASN A 108 18.82 -7.23 4.41
N TRP A 109 17.71 -6.50 4.47
CA TRP A 109 16.90 -6.30 5.69
C TRP A 109 16.47 -7.62 6.33
N PHE A 110 15.93 -8.54 5.52
CA PHE A 110 15.57 -9.87 5.98
C PHE A 110 16.76 -10.62 6.60
N MET A 111 17.92 -10.59 5.93
CA MET A 111 19.11 -11.28 6.44
C MET A 111 19.57 -10.67 7.78
N GLU A 112 19.56 -9.36 7.92
CA GLU A 112 19.87 -8.68 9.19
C GLU A 112 18.85 -9.01 10.29
N CYS A 113 17.55 -9.07 9.98
CA CYS A 113 16.53 -9.48 10.94
C CYS A 113 16.74 -10.93 11.42
N ILE A 114 17.08 -11.86 10.51
CA ILE A 114 17.39 -13.24 10.86
C ILE A 114 18.64 -13.31 11.75
N ILE A 115 19.67 -12.52 11.46
CA ILE A 115 20.89 -12.46 12.30
C ILE A 115 20.57 -11.89 13.68
N ALA A 116 19.71 -10.87 13.77
CA ALA A 116 19.28 -10.28 15.04
C ALA A 116 18.51 -11.28 15.93
N GLU A 117 17.81 -12.23 15.34
CA GLU A 117 17.06 -13.30 16.04
C GLU A 117 17.79 -14.65 16.06
N ILE A 118 19.11 -14.68 15.80
CA ILE A 118 19.89 -15.91 15.62
C ILE A 118 19.89 -16.82 16.85
N ASP A 119 19.84 -16.25 18.05
CA ASP A 119 19.79 -16.97 19.31
C ASP A 119 18.45 -17.70 19.57
N GLN A 120 17.41 -17.33 18.79
CA GLN A 120 16.09 -17.94 18.89
C GLN A 120 15.94 -19.08 17.87
N PRO A 121 15.25 -20.17 18.18
CA PRO A 121 15.01 -21.23 17.20
C PRO A 121 14.25 -20.69 15.96
N LEU A 122 14.51 -21.26 14.77
CA LEU A 122 13.75 -20.94 13.54
C LEU A 122 12.23 -21.14 13.70
N GLY A 123 11.80 -21.98 14.63
CA GLY A 123 10.39 -22.18 14.97
C GLY A 123 9.79 -21.17 15.97
N SER A 124 10.57 -20.21 16.46
CA SER A 124 10.06 -19.13 17.32
C SER A 124 9.04 -18.28 16.57
N GLU A 125 8.19 -17.56 17.29
CA GLU A 125 7.12 -16.76 16.69
C GLU A 125 7.65 -15.69 15.73
N LYS A 126 8.68 -14.95 16.14
CA LYS A 126 9.32 -13.92 15.31
C LYS A 126 10.01 -14.50 14.09
N ASN A 127 10.82 -15.55 14.25
CA ASN A 127 11.47 -16.20 13.12
C ASN A 127 10.46 -16.78 12.13
N ARG A 128 9.34 -17.36 12.60
CA ARG A 128 8.28 -17.83 11.70
C ARG A 128 7.66 -16.68 10.92
N PHE A 129 7.35 -15.55 11.59
CA PHE A 129 6.83 -14.35 10.92
C PHE A 129 7.79 -13.87 9.83
N LEU A 130 9.08 -13.71 10.13
CA LEU A 130 10.11 -13.32 9.16
C LEU A 130 10.20 -14.30 7.99
N LEU A 131 10.18 -15.61 8.27
CA LEU A 131 10.29 -16.66 7.24
C LEU A 131 9.03 -16.76 6.37
N GLU A 132 7.84 -16.50 6.89
CA GLU A 132 6.59 -16.49 6.13
C GLU A 132 6.52 -15.30 5.18
N GLY A 133 6.76 -14.09 5.67
CA GLY A 133 6.74 -12.85 4.90
C GLY A 133 7.93 -12.74 3.93
N ALA A 134 9.14 -13.03 4.42
CA ALA A 134 10.42 -12.86 3.71
C ALA A 134 10.47 -11.55 2.89
N VAL A 135 10.51 -11.61 1.56
CA VAL A 135 10.44 -10.43 0.69
C VAL A 135 9.17 -10.45 -0.14
N SER A 136 8.32 -9.45 0.07
CA SER A 136 7.09 -9.18 -0.69
C SER A 136 7.27 -8.03 -1.67
N ASP A 137 6.22 -7.70 -2.41
CA ASP A 137 6.18 -6.51 -3.29
C ASP A 137 5.70 -5.25 -2.55
N GLY A 138 4.98 -5.41 -1.43
CA GLY A 138 4.34 -4.33 -0.69
C GLY A 138 5.32 -3.39 0.01
N GLY A 139 4.85 -2.28 0.55
CA GLY A 139 5.68 -1.34 1.31
C GLY A 139 4.92 -0.11 1.78
N GLN A 140 5.55 0.65 2.66
CA GLN A 140 5.03 1.86 3.29
C GLN A 140 5.68 3.12 2.70
N TRP A 141 5.07 4.28 2.93
CA TRP A 141 5.62 5.57 2.49
C TRP A 141 7.06 5.78 2.96
N ASN A 142 7.37 5.55 4.23
CA ASN A 142 8.73 5.73 4.78
C ASN A 142 9.77 4.79 4.16
N MET A 143 9.36 3.59 3.75
CA MET A 143 10.21 2.64 3.02
C MET A 143 10.58 3.20 1.64
N LEU A 144 9.62 3.82 0.94
CA LEU A 144 9.86 4.48 -0.33
C LEU A 144 10.79 5.67 -0.18
N THR A 145 10.55 6.55 0.80
CA THR A 145 11.38 7.73 1.03
C THR A 145 12.83 7.35 1.32
N SER A 146 13.05 6.25 2.06
CA SER A 146 14.38 5.70 2.33
C SER A 146 15.10 5.27 1.04
N LEU A 147 14.39 4.59 0.12
CA LEU A 147 14.94 4.19 -1.18
C LEU A 147 15.30 5.40 -2.04
N ILE A 148 14.40 6.37 -2.14
CA ILE A 148 14.62 7.57 -2.97
C ILE A 148 15.74 8.43 -2.40
N SER A 149 15.80 8.62 -1.09
CA SER A 149 16.88 9.35 -0.43
C SER A 149 18.24 8.69 -0.66
N LYS A 150 18.31 7.35 -0.72
CA LYS A 150 19.54 6.61 -0.94
C LYS A 150 19.94 6.54 -2.40
N TYR A 151 19.01 6.27 -3.30
CA TYR A 151 19.27 5.92 -4.70
C TYR A 151 18.78 6.95 -5.73
N GLY A 152 17.95 7.91 -5.34
CA GLY A 152 17.29 8.84 -6.25
C GLY A 152 16.15 8.21 -7.04
N ILE A 153 15.75 8.88 -8.11
CA ILE A 153 14.70 8.45 -9.06
C ILE A 153 15.16 8.72 -10.49
N CYS A 154 14.53 8.09 -11.46
CA CYS A 154 14.77 8.38 -12.87
C CYS A 154 13.46 8.34 -13.68
N PRO A 155 13.42 8.96 -14.87
CA PRO A 155 12.28 8.83 -15.77
C PRO A 155 12.16 7.38 -16.27
N LYS A 156 10.96 6.97 -16.62
CA LYS A 156 10.67 5.61 -17.12
C LYS A 156 11.49 5.25 -18.36
N THR A 157 11.80 6.23 -19.19
CA THR A 157 12.65 6.06 -20.38
C THR A 157 14.09 5.63 -20.06
N ALA A 158 14.58 5.90 -18.85
CA ALA A 158 15.92 5.49 -18.42
C ALA A 158 15.98 4.04 -17.93
N MET A 159 14.88 3.50 -17.41
CA MET A 159 14.75 2.09 -17.01
C MET A 159 13.30 1.62 -17.20
N LEU A 160 13.05 0.98 -18.32
CA LEU A 160 11.73 0.49 -18.71
C LEU A 160 11.29 -0.70 -17.84
N GLU A 161 9.97 -0.96 -17.82
CA GLU A 161 9.41 -2.19 -17.27
C GLU A 161 9.87 -3.40 -18.11
N THR A 162 10.12 -4.50 -17.42
CA THR A 162 10.35 -5.83 -18.03
C THR A 162 9.13 -6.71 -17.84
N TYR A 163 9.10 -7.87 -18.46
CA TYR A 163 8.07 -8.88 -18.16
C TYR A 163 8.11 -9.26 -16.68
N GLN A 164 9.29 -9.47 -16.10
CA GLN A 164 9.44 -9.91 -14.71
C GLN A 164 9.10 -8.82 -13.69
N SER A 165 9.40 -7.56 -13.98
CA SER A 165 8.97 -6.44 -13.10
C SER A 165 7.45 -6.27 -13.09
N SER A 166 6.79 -6.59 -14.21
CA SER A 166 5.34 -6.58 -14.34
C SER A 166 4.65 -7.87 -13.84
N HIS A 167 5.42 -8.96 -13.55
CA HIS A 167 4.93 -10.28 -13.14
C HIS A 167 5.88 -10.88 -12.11
N THR A 168 5.92 -10.29 -10.93
CA THR A 168 6.95 -10.50 -9.88
C THR A 168 6.90 -11.84 -9.17
N ARG A 169 5.76 -12.56 -9.20
CA ARG A 169 5.54 -13.80 -8.43
C ARG A 169 6.64 -14.85 -8.59
N GLY A 170 7.11 -15.08 -9.83
CA GLY A 170 8.13 -16.09 -10.11
C GLY A 170 9.48 -15.72 -9.51
N MET A 171 9.91 -14.48 -9.71
CA MET A 171 11.16 -13.96 -9.14
C MET A 171 11.11 -13.95 -7.61
N ASN A 172 10.04 -13.43 -7.00
CA ASN A 172 9.85 -13.43 -5.56
C ASN A 172 9.94 -14.84 -4.96
N GLY A 173 9.38 -15.84 -5.65
CA GLY A 173 9.46 -17.23 -5.22
C GLY A 173 10.90 -17.76 -5.14
N LEU A 174 11.74 -17.44 -6.14
CA LEU A 174 13.16 -17.82 -6.15
C LEU A 174 13.96 -17.05 -5.10
N LEU A 175 13.74 -15.74 -5.00
CA LEU A 175 14.37 -14.86 -4.03
C LEU A 175 14.09 -15.35 -2.60
N ASN A 176 12.84 -15.60 -2.26
CA ASN A 176 12.42 -16.07 -0.94
C ASN A 176 12.97 -17.48 -0.63
N LYS A 177 13.06 -18.36 -1.63
CA LYS A 177 13.73 -19.66 -1.45
C LYS A 177 15.21 -19.50 -1.09
N ARG A 178 15.91 -18.55 -1.74
CA ARG A 178 17.31 -18.27 -1.45
C ARG A 178 17.51 -17.65 -0.06
N LEU A 179 16.62 -16.75 0.35
CA LEU A 179 16.65 -16.13 1.68
C LEU A 179 16.38 -17.14 2.81
N ARG A 180 15.40 -18.04 2.63
CA ARG A 180 15.14 -19.12 3.59
C ARG A 180 16.32 -20.11 3.67
N LYS A 181 17.03 -20.33 2.56
CA LYS A 181 18.28 -21.10 2.56
C LYS A 181 19.35 -20.40 3.39
N PHE A 182 19.52 -19.07 3.26
CA PHE A 182 20.43 -18.29 4.10
C PHE A 182 20.08 -18.43 5.58
N ALA A 183 18.80 -18.22 5.96
CA ALA A 183 18.36 -18.36 7.35
C ALA A 183 18.69 -19.74 7.93
N SER A 184 18.45 -20.82 7.17
CA SER A 184 18.79 -22.19 7.57
C SER A 184 20.30 -22.40 7.76
N ASP A 185 21.12 -21.86 6.85
CA ASP A 185 22.56 -21.98 6.92
C ASP A 185 23.18 -21.18 8.07
N ALA A 186 22.68 -19.95 8.29
CA ALA A 186 23.11 -19.07 9.38
C ALA A 186 22.81 -19.72 10.75
N HIS A 187 21.58 -20.20 10.97
CA HIS A 187 21.22 -20.89 12.21
C HIS A 187 22.04 -22.17 12.43
N ARG A 188 22.34 -22.93 11.35
CA ARG A 188 23.23 -24.11 11.47
C ARG A 188 24.65 -23.72 11.84
N ALA A 189 25.21 -22.66 11.21
CA ALA A 189 26.54 -22.15 11.53
C ALA A 189 26.63 -21.70 13.00
N HIS A 190 25.59 -20.95 13.47
CA HIS A 190 25.47 -20.53 14.86
C HIS A 190 25.44 -21.74 15.83
N ALA A 191 24.57 -22.71 15.57
CA ALA A 191 24.46 -23.93 16.41
C ALA A 191 25.77 -24.77 16.48
N GLU A 192 26.61 -24.66 15.47
CA GLU A 192 27.93 -25.30 15.40
C GLU A 192 29.07 -24.40 15.95
N GLY A 193 28.77 -23.22 16.48
CA GLY A 193 29.73 -22.24 17.00
C GLY A 193 30.61 -21.60 15.93
N ARG A 194 30.10 -21.51 14.69
CA ARG A 194 30.78 -20.94 13.52
C ARG A 194 30.18 -19.59 13.09
N ASP A 195 29.89 -18.71 14.07
CA ASP A 195 29.27 -17.39 13.81
C ASP A 195 30.12 -16.56 12.85
N GLY A 196 31.45 -16.74 12.85
CA GLY A 196 32.33 -16.04 11.90
C GLY A 196 32.05 -16.35 10.43
N ASP A 197 31.34 -17.45 10.11
CA ASP A 197 30.99 -17.83 8.74
C ASP A 197 29.72 -17.07 8.23
N ILE A 198 28.91 -16.52 9.13
CA ILE A 198 27.58 -15.91 8.79
C ILE A 198 27.74 -14.77 7.80
N GLU A 199 28.75 -13.92 7.97
CA GLU A 199 29.01 -12.80 7.05
C GLU A 199 29.35 -13.29 5.63
N ALA A 200 30.15 -14.31 5.48
CA ALA A 200 30.47 -14.89 4.17
C ALA A 200 29.23 -15.54 3.51
N LEU A 201 28.35 -16.15 4.31
CA LEU A 201 27.05 -16.66 3.82
C LEU A 201 26.15 -15.51 3.33
N ARG A 202 26.11 -14.38 4.07
CA ARG A 202 25.34 -13.17 3.70
C ARG A 202 25.86 -12.56 2.40
N GLU A 203 27.18 -12.33 2.27
CA GLU A 203 27.78 -11.79 1.05
C GLU A 203 27.50 -12.66 -0.18
N THR A 204 27.61 -13.99 -0.02
CA THR A 204 27.29 -14.95 -1.08
C THR A 204 25.83 -14.85 -1.49
N ALA A 205 24.91 -14.82 -0.51
CA ALA A 205 23.49 -14.69 -0.77
C ALA A 205 23.15 -13.39 -1.49
N LEU A 206 23.72 -12.27 -1.04
CA LEU A 206 23.47 -10.96 -1.61
C LEU A 206 23.96 -10.88 -3.07
N LYS A 207 25.12 -11.46 -3.39
CA LYS A 207 25.65 -11.54 -4.76
C LYS A 207 24.72 -12.33 -5.69
N GLU A 208 24.23 -13.47 -5.24
CA GLU A 208 23.31 -14.32 -6.02
C GLU A 208 21.94 -13.64 -6.20
N ILE A 209 21.44 -12.98 -5.17
CA ILE A 209 20.19 -12.20 -5.19
C ILE A 209 20.32 -11.02 -6.15
N TYR A 210 21.41 -10.26 -6.08
CA TYR A 210 21.66 -9.16 -7.02
C TYR A 210 21.65 -9.67 -8.48
N SER A 211 22.30 -10.80 -8.75
CA SER A 211 22.33 -11.39 -10.09
C SER A 211 20.92 -11.79 -10.57
N LEU A 212 20.09 -12.35 -9.68
CA LEU A 212 18.70 -12.71 -9.99
C LEU A 212 17.88 -11.44 -10.33
N ILE A 213 17.95 -10.43 -9.46
CA ILE A 213 17.17 -9.17 -9.65
C ILE A 213 17.63 -8.46 -10.93
N ALA A 214 18.95 -8.35 -11.17
CA ALA A 214 19.50 -7.72 -12.37
C ALA A 214 19.11 -8.47 -13.66
N SER A 215 19.02 -9.80 -13.60
CA SER A 215 18.53 -10.60 -14.74
C SER A 215 17.04 -10.42 -15.01
N CYS A 216 16.24 -10.14 -13.96
CA CYS A 216 14.80 -9.97 -14.07
C CYS A 216 14.39 -8.53 -14.43
N PHE A 217 15.01 -7.53 -13.81
CA PHE A 217 14.60 -6.11 -13.89
C PHE A 217 15.51 -5.27 -14.79
N GLY A 218 16.68 -5.78 -15.15
CA GLY A 218 17.76 -5.02 -15.77
C GLY A 218 18.67 -4.38 -14.73
N VAL A 219 19.78 -3.79 -15.21
CA VAL A 219 20.74 -3.10 -14.35
C VAL A 219 20.38 -1.61 -14.28
N PRO A 220 20.20 -1.02 -13.09
CA PRO A 220 19.88 0.39 -12.96
C PRO A 220 20.94 1.28 -13.61
N PRO A 221 20.54 2.35 -14.34
CA PRO A 221 21.47 3.26 -14.97
C PRO A 221 22.23 4.08 -13.93
N LYS A 222 23.52 4.32 -14.17
CA LYS A 222 24.33 5.25 -13.36
C LYS A 222 24.01 6.71 -13.70
N SER A 223 23.74 6.98 -14.97
CA SER A 223 23.30 8.27 -15.50
C SER A 223 22.44 8.04 -16.73
N PHE A 224 21.67 9.04 -17.12
CA PHE A 224 20.77 8.98 -18.27
C PHE A 224 20.63 10.37 -18.91
N THR A 225 20.00 10.42 -20.07
CA THR A 225 19.53 11.65 -20.69
C THR A 225 18.05 11.82 -20.35
N PHE A 226 17.67 13.01 -19.87
CA PHE A 226 16.27 13.36 -19.63
C PHE A 226 15.79 14.34 -20.71
N GLU A 227 14.84 13.89 -21.52
CA GLU A 227 14.22 14.67 -22.57
C GLU A 227 12.73 14.77 -22.33
N TYR A 228 12.18 15.99 -22.51
CA TYR A 228 10.75 16.21 -22.37
C TYR A 228 10.27 17.40 -23.21
N TYR A 229 8.97 17.43 -23.49
CA TYR A 229 8.28 18.60 -24.01
C TYR A 229 7.56 19.33 -22.88
N ASP A 230 7.74 20.64 -22.82
CA ASP A 230 6.93 21.47 -21.94
C ASP A 230 5.52 21.71 -22.52
N LYS A 231 4.66 22.39 -21.73
CA LYS A 231 3.27 22.72 -22.12
C LYS A 231 3.18 23.55 -23.39
N ASP A 232 4.22 24.31 -23.73
CA ASP A 232 4.29 25.17 -24.90
C ASP A 232 4.85 24.41 -26.13
N GLY A 233 5.15 23.11 -25.98
CA GLY A 233 5.68 22.23 -27.02
C GLY A 233 7.17 22.40 -27.29
N LYS A 234 7.91 23.11 -26.44
CA LYS A 234 9.34 23.27 -26.54
C LYS A 234 10.06 22.04 -26.00
N ALA A 235 11.01 21.53 -26.78
CA ALA A 235 11.84 20.40 -26.35
C ALA A 235 12.94 20.87 -25.38
N HIS A 236 13.16 20.06 -24.35
CA HIS A 236 14.22 20.22 -23.37
C HIS A 236 15.01 18.93 -23.28
N ALA A 237 16.33 19.02 -23.06
CA ALA A 237 17.21 17.88 -22.86
C ALA A 237 18.24 18.19 -21.79
N GLU A 238 18.51 17.24 -20.92
CA GLU A 238 19.60 17.27 -19.96
C GLU A 238 20.36 15.94 -20.03
N TYR A 239 21.67 16.02 -20.20
CA TYR A 239 22.54 14.88 -20.48
C TYR A 239 23.33 14.46 -19.25
N ASN A 240 23.58 13.16 -19.12
CA ASN A 240 24.43 12.58 -18.07
C ASN A 240 23.96 12.88 -16.64
N VAL A 241 22.64 12.96 -16.45
CA VAL A 241 22.03 13.20 -15.13
C VAL A 241 22.05 11.90 -14.35
N THR A 242 22.53 11.91 -13.11
CA THR A 242 22.42 10.78 -12.19
C THR A 242 21.03 10.75 -11.53
N PRO A 243 20.54 9.59 -11.09
CA PRO A 243 19.25 9.50 -10.39
C PRO A 243 19.14 10.39 -9.15
N LYS A 244 20.23 10.64 -8.44
CA LYS A 244 20.25 11.54 -7.28
C LYS A 244 20.15 13.00 -7.69
N GLU A 245 20.93 13.44 -8.68
CA GLU A 245 20.82 14.80 -9.22
C GLU A 245 19.43 15.05 -9.80
N PHE A 246 18.82 14.04 -10.44
CA PHE A 246 17.46 14.15 -10.94
C PHE A 246 16.45 14.35 -9.81
N TYR A 247 16.55 13.57 -8.73
CA TYR A 247 15.72 13.73 -7.52
C TYR A 247 15.88 15.13 -6.93
N GLU A 248 17.11 15.55 -6.67
CA GLU A 248 17.42 16.83 -6.02
C GLU A 248 16.98 18.03 -6.87
N LYS A 249 17.20 17.99 -8.17
CA LYS A 249 16.90 19.08 -9.08
C LYS A 249 15.42 19.14 -9.47
N TYR A 250 14.89 18.03 -9.95
CA TYR A 250 13.56 18.00 -10.56
C TYR A 250 12.45 17.87 -9.52
N LEU A 251 12.53 16.96 -8.59
CA LEU A 251 11.58 16.90 -7.49
C LEU A 251 11.85 18.04 -6.50
N GLY A 252 13.04 18.07 -5.92
CA GLY A 252 13.50 19.17 -5.05
C GLY A 252 12.63 19.36 -3.81
N VAL A 253 12.00 18.29 -3.33
CA VAL A 253 11.17 18.25 -2.12
C VAL A 253 11.86 17.33 -1.12
N ASP A 254 11.96 17.77 0.13
CA ASP A 254 12.42 16.89 1.20
C ASP A 254 11.30 15.90 1.56
N LEU A 255 11.49 14.64 1.22
CA LEU A 255 10.50 13.60 1.50
C LEU A 255 10.37 13.29 2.99
N CYS A 256 11.34 13.73 3.83
CA CYS A 256 11.24 13.67 5.28
C CYS A 256 10.21 14.65 5.87
N ASP A 257 9.75 15.61 5.07
CA ASP A 257 8.65 16.51 5.47
C ASP A 257 7.27 15.86 5.36
N TYR A 258 7.17 14.66 4.78
CA TYR A 258 5.93 13.90 4.74
C TYR A 258 5.88 12.85 5.84
N VAL A 259 4.76 12.80 6.53
CA VAL A 259 4.47 11.90 7.66
C VAL A 259 3.40 10.90 7.26
N SER A 260 3.59 9.63 7.62
CA SER A 260 2.53 8.62 7.53
C SER A 260 1.52 8.84 8.66
N VAL A 261 0.41 9.50 8.35
CA VAL A 261 -0.68 9.75 9.30
C VAL A 261 -1.71 8.63 9.17
N ILE A 262 -1.99 7.93 10.27
CA ILE A 262 -2.91 6.81 10.32
C ILE A 262 -4.20 7.14 11.06
N ASN A 263 -5.24 6.36 10.79
CA ASN A 263 -6.42 6.27 11.63
C ASN A 263 -6.60 4.82 12.11
N GLY A 264 -6.14 4.55 13.32
CA GLY A 264 -6.26 3.28 14.03
C GLY A 264 -7.03 3.46 15.32
N PRO A 265 -8.38 3.32 15.32
CA PRO A 265 -9.22 3.61 16.49
C PRO A 265 -9.25 2.47 17.52
N THR A 266 -8.23 1.62 17.57
CA THR A 266 -8.12 0.50 18.53
C THR A 266 -7.61 0.99 19.89
N ALA A 267 -7.98 0.29 20.96
CA ALA A 267 -7.70 0.72 22.34
C ALA A 267 -6.19 0.81 22.66
N ASP A 268 -5.37 0.04 21.97
CA ASP A 268 -3.91 0.00 22.12
C ASP A 268 -3.19 1.13 21.37
N LYS A 269 -3.92 1.90 20.53
CA LYS A 269 -3.37 2.98 19.71
C LYS A 269 -4.06 4.32 20.00
N PRO A 270 -3.76 4.99 21.14
CA PRO A 270 -4.32 6.31 21.42
C PRO A 270 -3.99 7.31 20.31
N TYR A 271 -4.89 8.27 20.08
CA TYR A 271 -4.66 9.36 19.14
C TYR A 271 -3.57 10.30 19.63
N HIS A 272 -2.96 11.04 18.69
CA HIS A 272 -1.84 11.95 18.91
C HIS A 272 -0.65 11.26 19.59
N LYS A 273 -0.39 10.01 19.14
CA LYS A 273 0.80 9.23 19.46
C LYS A 273 1.39 8.66 18.18
N THR A 274 2.70 8.42 18.23
CA THR A 274 3.41 7.76 17.13
C THR A 274 3.69 6.29 17.46
N PHE A 275 3.68 5.48 16.43
CA PHE A 275 3.90 4.04 16.49
C PHE A 275 4.92 3.62 15.44
N THR A 276 5.59 2.52 15.70
CA THR A 276 6.40 1.79 14.71
C THR A 276 6.15 0.30 14.87
N VAL A 277 6.21 -0.45 13.76
CA VAL A 277 6.00 -1.89 13.77
C VAL A 277 7.36 -2.59 13.72
N GLU A 278 7.57 -3.56 14.61
CA GLU A 278 8.82 -4.32 14.68
C GLU A 278 9.09 -5.04 13.35
N TYR A 279 10.32 -5.00 12.86
CA TYR A 279 10.78 -5.52 11.56
C TYR A 279 10.14 -4.90 10.31
N LEU A 280 9.29 -3.90 10.44
CA LEU A 280 8.74 -3.19 9.28
C LEU A 280 9.76 -2.19 8.73
N GLY A 281 10.34 -2.51 7.58
CA GLY A 281 11.35 -1.68 6.94
C GLY A 281 11.93 -2.34 5.68
N ASN A 282 12.86 -1.66 5.02
CA ASN A 282 13.59 -2.19 3.87
C ASN A 282 15.05 -1.78 3.85
N VAL A 283 15.40 -0.54 4.17
CA VAL A 283 16.79 -0.03 4.13
C VAL A 283 17.37 -0.02 5.54
N VAL A 284 18.42 -0.80 5.82
CA VAL A 284 19.02 -0.97 7.15
C VAL A 284 19.44 0.36 7.79
N SER A 285 19.90 1.32 7.01
CA SER A 285 20.24 2.67 7.48
C SER A 285 19.20 3.73 7.11
N GLY A 286 18.00 3.30 6.70
CA GLY A 286 16.92 4.16 6.27
C GLY A 286 16.08 4.73 7.42
N ASN A 287 15.06 5.50 7.05
CA ASN A 287 14.10 6.02 8.00
C ASN A 287 13.23 4.88 8.55
N ARG A 288 13.06 4.84 9.87
CA ARG A 288 12.09 3.97 10.51
C ARG A 288 10.68 4.30 10.02
N VAL A 289 9.84 3.31 9.85
CA VAL A 289 8.41 3.53 9.57
C VAL A 289 7.77 4.08 10.83
N GLU A 290 7.37 5.33 10.80
CA GLU A 290 6.68 6.02 11.88
C GLU A 290 5.26 6.36 11.44
N LEU A 291 4.29 6.04 12.31
CA LEU A 291 2.87 6.13 12.05
C LEU A 291 2.25 7.04 13.10
N LEU A 292 1.82 8.24 12.71
CA LEU A 292 1.14 9.19 13.59
C LEU A 292 -0.36 8.89 13.59
N ASN A 293 -0.92 8.49 14.73
CA ASN A 293 -2.35 8.18 14.82
C ASN A 293 -3.19 9.41 15.17
N VAL A 294 -4.24 9.67 14.37
CA VAL A 294 -5.16 10.78 14.57
C VAL A 294 -6.61 10.35 14.35
N PRO A 295 -7.61 11.11 14.87
CA PRO A 295 -9.01 10.91 14.51
C PRO A 295 -9.25 11.01 12.99
N MET A 296 -10.27 10.33 12.45
CA MET A 296 -10.55 10.32 11.02
C MET A 296 -10.87 11.73 10.47
N ASP A 297 -11.63 12.54 11.21
CA ASP A 297 -11.97 13.90 10.80
C ASP A 297 -10.73 14.79 10.67
N GLU A 298 -9.72 14.57 11.52
CA GLU A 298 -8.45 15.27 11.45
C GLU A 298 -7.63 14.82 10.25
N LEU A 299 -7.56 13.51 9.98
CA LEU A 299 -6.93 12.97 8.78
C LEU A 299 -7.57 13.52 7.50
N LYS A 300 -8.90 13.53 7.42
CA LYS A 300 -9.65 14.12 6.30
C LYS A 300 -9.34 15.61 6.13
N THR A 301 -9.23 16.36 7.23
CA THR A 301 -8.87 17.78 7.20
C THR A 301 -7.50 18.00 6.57
N TYR A 302 -6.50 17.19 6.91
CA TYR A 302 -5.16 17.27 6.33
C TYR A 302 -5.16 16.96 4.83
N ILE A 303 -5.90 15.92 4.43
CA ILE A 303 -6.07 15.56 3.02
C ILE A 303 -6.76 16.69 2.25
N LEU A 304 -7.84 17.27 2.80
CA LEU A 304 -8.56 18.38 2.19
C LEU A 304 -7.67 19.61 1.99
N ASN A 305 -6.83 19.95 2.97
CA ASN A 305 -5.90 21.07 2.87
C ASN A 305 -4.85 20.82 1.78
N THR A 306 -4.35 19.59 1.67
CA THR A 306 -3.41 19.19 0.60
C THR A 306 -4.05 19.32 -0.78
N LEU A 307 -5.29 18.83 -0.95
CA LEU A 307 -6.02 18.93 -2.22
C LEU A 307 -6.34 20.40 -2.59
N LYS A 308 -6.67 21.26 -1.61
CA LYS A 308 -6.91 22.69 -1.83
C LYS A 308 -5.66 23.41 -2.32
N ASP A 309 -4.46 23.00 -1.92
CA ASP A 309 -3.18 23.50 -2.42
C ASP A 309 -2.81 22.92 -3.80
N GLY A 310 -3.67 22.04 -4.35
CA GLY A 310 -3.50 21.44 -5.67
C GLY A 310 -2.44 20.33 -5.68
N GLU A 311 -2.26 19.63 -4.58
CA GLU A 311 -1.35 18.50 -4.44
C GLU A 311 -2.17 17.20 -4.24
N PRO A 312 -1.89 16.11 -5.00
CA PRO A 312 -2.51 14.81 -4.78
C PRO A 312 -1.91 14.11 -3.56
N VAL A 313 -2.69 13.19 -2.94
CA VAL A 313 -2.30 12.54 -1.68
C VAL A 313 -2.15 11.04 -1.85
N TRP A 314 -0.96 10.50 -1.54
CA TRP A 314 -0.75 9.06 -1.40
C TRP A 314 -1.49 8.55 -0.16
N PHE A 315 -2.19 7.41 -0.29
CA PHE A 315 -2.89 6.79 0.83
C PHE A 315 -2.95 5.27 0.72
N GLY A 316 -3.14 4.59 1.86
CA GLY A 316 -3.32 3.15 1.96
C GLY A 316 -4.68 2.78 2.54
N CYS A 317 -5.30 1.74 1.98
CA CYS A 317 -6.64 1.28 2.33
C CYS A 317 -6.80 -0.24 2.18
N ASP A 318 -7.95 -0.75 2.60
CA ASP A 318 -8.44 -2.07 2.21
C ASP A 318 -9.36 -1.95 0.98
N CYS A 319 -8.78 -1.99 -0.21
CA CYS A 319 -9.53 -1.86 -1.47
C CYS A 319 -10.33 -3.11 -1.86
N GLY A 320 -10.16 -4.22 -1.13
CA GLY A 320 -10.90 -5.46 -1.34
C GLY A 320 -12.31 -5.45 -0.75
N LYS A 321 -12.67 -4.40 0.00
CA LYS A 321 -13.97 -4.29 0.69
C LYS A 321 -14.94 -3.39 -0.07
N ASP A 322 -16.14 -3.88 -0.23
CA ASP A 322 -17.31 -3.15 -0.73
C ASP A 322 -17.02 -2.32 -2.00
N GLY A 323 -16.28 -2.90 -2.93
CA GLY A 323 -15.85 -2.25 -4.17
C GLY A 323 -16.12 -3.06 -5.41
N ASP A 324 -16.46 -2.36 -6.48
CA ASP A 324 -16.59 -2.91 -7.81
C ASP A 324 -15.48 -2.37 -8.71
N ARG A 325 -14.59 -3.26 -9.13
CA ARG A 325 -13.45 -2.92 -9.98
C ARG A 325 -13.87 -2.46 -11.38
N GLU A 326 -14.96 -3.00 -11.92
CA GLU A 326 -15.40 -2.71 -13.28
C GLU A 326 -16.01 -1.30 -13.34
N THR A 327 -16.94 -1.00 -12.47
CA THR A 327 -17.59 0.32 -12.39
C THR A 327 -16.68 1.40 -11.78
N GLY A 328 -15.71 0.99 -10.97
CA GLY A 328 -14.82 1.91 -10.26
C GLY A 328 -15.49 2.61 -9.08
N LEU A 329 -16.43 1.93 -8.42
CA LEU A 329 -17.11 2.42 -7.24
C LEU A 329 -16.68 1.64 -6.01
N TRP A 330 -16.30 2.35 -4.94
CA TRP A 330 -16.17 1.87 -3.58
C TRP A 330 -17.20 2.57 -2.69
N ASP A 331 -18.13 1.77 -2.16
CA ASP A 331 -19.19 2.26 -1.27
C ASP A 331 -19.51 1.17 -0.26
N ASP A 332 -19.51 1.48 1.03
CA ASP A 332 -19.83 0.51 2.09
C ASP A 332 -21.28 0.03 2.04
N ALA A 333 -22.13 0.70 1.28
CA ALA A 333 -23.47 0.24 0.92
C ALA A 333 -23.56 -0.46 -0.45
N GLN A 334 -22.43 -0.75 -1.13
CA GLN A 334 -22.39 -1.35 -2.47
C GLN A 334 -23.05 -2.73 -2.53
N TYR A 335 -22.96 -3.49 -1.44
CA TYR A 335 -23.52 -4.83 -1.34
C TYR A 335 -24.35 -4.96 -0.06
N ASP A 336 -25.66 -5.17 -0.18
CA ASP A 336 -26.59 -5.43 0.94
C ASP A 336 -26.59 -6.90 1.32
N TYR A 337 -25.48 -7.39 1.91
CA TYR A 337 -25.42 -8.77 2.41
C TYR A 337 -26.30 -8.97 3.64
N GLU A 338 -26.39 -7.96 4.51
CA GLU A 338 -27.22 -8.02 5.71
C GLU A 338 -28.69 -8.17 5.35
N GLY A 339 -29.18 -7.32 4.46
CA GLY A 339 -30.53 -7.40 3.93
C GLY A 339 -30.78 -8.67 3.10
N THR A 340 -29.79 -9.15 2.34
CA THR A 340 -29.94 -10.38 1.53
C THR A 340 -30.08 -11.63 2.39
N PHE A 341 -29.31 -11.76 3.48
CA PHE A 341 -29.20 -13.00 4.25
C PHE A 341 -29.78 -12.93 5.67
N ASP A 342 -30.33 -11.80 6.08
CA ASP A 342 -30.79 -11.55 7.46
C ASP A 342 -29.69 -11.85 8.50
N MET A 343 -28.49 -11.38 8.24
CA MET A 343 -27.30 -11.54 9.09
C MET A 343 -26.86 -10.19 9.62
N ASP A 344 -26.49 -10.11 10.89
CA ASP A 344 -25.76 -8.95 11.43
C ASP A 344 -24.27 -9.11 11.12
N LEU A 345 -23.74 -8.24 10.25
CA LEU A 345 -22.34 -8.16 9.87
C LEU A 345 -21.71 -6.84 10.31
N SER A 346 -22.44 -6.04 11.09
CA SER A 346 -22.01 -4.73 11.53
C SER A 346 -20.76 -4.81 12.42
N MET A 347 -19.75 -4.05 12.06
CA MET A 347 -18.51 -3.90 12.83
C MET A 347 -18.02 -2.46 12.74
N THR A 348 -17.55 -1.93 13.85
CA THR A 348 -16.77 -0.68 13.85
C THR A 348 -15.40 -0.90 13.22
N LYS A 349 -14.72 0.17 12.80
CA LYS A 349 -13.36 0.08 12.27
C LYS A 349 -12.37 -0.53 13.27
N ALA A 350 -12.52 -0.24 14.57
CA ALA A 350 -11.73 -0.86 15.63
C ALA A 350 -11.94 -2.39 15.69
N GLU A 351 -13.19 -2.83 15.72
CA GLU A 351 -13.52 -4.25 15.71
C GLU A 351 -13.04 -4.97 14.46
N MET A 352 -13.10 -4.32 13.28
CA MET A 352 -12.56 -4.90 12.05
C MET A 352 -11.04 -5.12 12.12
N LEU A 353 -10.30 -4.18 12.70
CA LEU A 353 -8.85 -4.31 12.90
C LEU A 353 -8.53 -5.40 13.93
N ASP A 354 -9.18 -5.38 15.08
CA ASP A 354 -8.96 -6.34 16.18
C ASP A 354 -9.33 -7.78 15.76
N ALA A 355 -10.43 -7.95 15.03
CA ALA A 355 -10.88 -9.24 14.51
C ALA A 355 -10.20 -9.67 13.22
N ARG A 356 -9.26 -8.90 12.67
CA ARG A 356 -8.58 -9.13 11.39
C ARG A 356 -9.54 -9.27 10.20
N GLN A 357 -10.69 -8.58 10.27
CA GLN A 357 -11.66 -8.50 9.20
C GLN A 357 -11.21 -7.55 8.08
N SER A 358 -10.43 -6.52 8.42
CA SER A 358 -9.88 -5.54 7.48
C SER A 358 -8.47 -5.14 7.89
N ALA A 359 -7.61 -4.93 6.90
CA ALA A 359 -6.28 -4.37 7.05
C ALA A 359 -5.84 -3.75 5.71
N MET A 360 -4.81 -2.90 5.72
CA MET A 360 -4.28 -2.29 4.50
C MET A 360 -3.74 -3.34 3.54
N ASN A 361 -4.16 -3.27 2.27
CA ASN A 361 -3.69 -4.17 1.23
C ASN A 361 -3.36 -3.47 -0.10
N HIS A 362 -3.65 -2.16 -0.21
CA HIS A 362 -3.44 -1.41 -1.45
C HIS A 362 -3.15 0.06 -1.18
N ALA A 363 -2.27 0.64 -1.99
CA ALA A 363 -1.98 2.07 -1.98
C ALA A 363 -2.38 2.73 -3.30
N MET A 364 -2.97 3.92 -3.21
CA MET A 364 -3.49 4.70 -4.33
C MET A 364 -3.26 6.20 -4.10
N VAL A 365 -3.84 7.03 -4.98
CA VAL A 365 -3.70 8.50 -4.90
C VAL A 365 -5.06 9.16 -4.85
N ILE A 366 -5.30 10.00 -3.84
CA ILE A 366 -6.48 10.87 -3.80
C ILE A 366 -6.20 12.10 -4.68
N THR A 367 -7.04 12.32 -5.69
CA THR A 367 -6.89 13.40 -6.67
C THR A 367 -8.08 14.36 -6.70
N GLY A 368 -9.07 14.15 -5.84
CA GLY A 368 -10.20 15.04 -5.75
C GLY A 368 -11.20 14.66 -4.67
N VAL A 369 -12.16 15.52 -4.43
CA VAL A 369 -13.22 15.35 -3.43
C VAL A 369 -14.46 16.15 -3.85
N ASN A 370 -15.63 15.62 -3.56
CA ASN A 370 -16.87 16.37 -3.63
C ASN A 370 -17.26 16.85 -2.24
N LEU A 371 -17.55 18.15 -2.13
CA LEU A 371 -17.97 18.80 -0.89
C LEU A 371 -19.43 19.26 -1.00
N VAL A 372 -20.20 19.01 0.04
CA VAL A 372 -21.53 19.59 0.27
C VAL A 372 -21.49 20.26 1.64
N GLU A 373 -21.77 21.55 1.70
CA GLU A 373 -21.65 22.35 2.93
C GLU A 373 -20.28 22.15 3.63
N ASP A 374 -19.21 22.19 2.82
CA ASP A 374 -17.81 21.99 3.23
C ASP A 374 -17.48 20.59 3.81
N LYS A 375 -18.41 19.64 3.74
CA LYS A 375 -18.20 18.25 4.18
C LYS A 375 -17.96 17.33 2.99
N PRO A 376 -16.97 16.41 3.07
CA PRO A 376 -16.76 15.40 2.05
C PRO A 376 -17.99 14.50 1.91
N THR A 377 -18.33 14.15 0.69
CA THR A 377 -19.38 13.16 0.38
C THR A 377 -18.85 12.00 -0.45
N ARG A 378 -17.82 12.25 -1.26
CA ARG A 378 -17.12 11.24 -2.04
C ARG A 378 -15.76 11.74 -2.50
N TRP A 379 -14.85 10.79 -2.75
CA TRP A 379 -13.43 11.01 -3.07
C TRP A 379 -13.11 10.49 -4.47
N LYS A 380 -12.28 11.24 -5.21
CA LYS A 380 -11.72 10.80 -6.50
C LYS A 380 -10.36 10.14 -6.26
N ILE A 381 -10.22 8.92 -6.72
CA ILE A 381 -9.05 8.10 -6.48
C ILE A 381 -8.42 7.68 -7.81
N GLU A 382 -7.14 7.97 -8.01
CA GLU A 382 -6.32 7.44 -9.10
C GLU A 382 -5.74 6.10 -8.66
N ASN A 383 -6.03 5.05 -9.42
CA ASN A 383 -5.53 3.71 -9.17
C ASN A 383 -4.41 3.35 -10.16
N SER A 384 -3.64 2.32 -9.85
CA SER A 384 -2.55 1.79 -10.69
C SER A 384 -2.91 0.49 -11.43
N TRP A 385 -4.14 0.37 -11.89
CA TRP A 385 -4.62 -0.80 -12.65
C TRP A 385 -4.82 -0.52 -14.15
N GLY A 386 -4.23 0.57 -14.66
CA GLY A 386 -4.39 1.03 -16.04
C GLY A 386 -5.68 1.82 -16.25
N ASP A 387 -5.98 2.14 -17.50
CA ASP A 387 -7.07 3.03 -17.90
C ASP A 387 -8.42 2.34 -18.19
N LYS A 388 -8.46 1.01 -18.14
CA LYS A 388 -9.67 0.25 -18.46
C LYS A 388 -10.71 0.24 -17.32
N PRO A 389 -10.34 -0.06 -16.05
CA PRO A 389 -11.30 -0.11 -14.96
C PRO A 389 -11.75 1.30 -14.54
N GLY A 390 -12.98 1.40 -14.04
CA GLY A 390 -13.56 2.65 -13.59
C GLY A 390 -13.64 3.72 -14.69
N ASN A 391 -13.50 4.99 -14.30
CA ASN A 391 -13.47 6.11 -15.25
C ASN A 391 -12.02 6.38 -15.68
N LYS A 392 -11.51 5.67 -16.69
CA LYS A 392 -10.14 5.80 -17.21
C LYS A 392 -9.06 5.60 -16.12
N GLY A 393 -9.27 4.60 -15.25
CA GLY A 393 -8.35 4.31 -14.15
C GLY A 393 -8.60 5.11 -12.87
N TYR A 394 -9.61 6.02 -12.89
CA TYR A 394 -10.06 6.75 -11.72
C TYR A 394 -11.32 6.13 -11.14
N PHE A 395 -11.40 6.12 -9.82
CA PHE A 395 -12.47 5.52 -9.05
C PHE A 395 -13.17 6.57 -8.19
N THR A 396 -14.39 6.27 -7.78
CA THR A 396 -15.15 7.06 -6.80
C THR A 396 -15.28 6.25 -5.53
N ALA A 397 -14.93 6.82 -4.38
CA ALA A 397 -15.19 6.24 -3.07
C ALA A 397 -16.19 7.11 -2.32
N SER A 398 -17.24 6.52 -1.72
CA SER A 398 -18.12 7.24 -0.79
C SER A 398 -17.36 7.68 0.46
N ASP A 399 -17.81 8.72 1.13
CA ASP A 399 -17.16 9.20 2.35
C ASP A 399 -17.29 8.20 3.50
N THR A 400 -18.38 7.43 3.55
CA THR A 400 -18.60 6.36 4.52
C THR A 400 -17.65 5.18 4.30
N TRP A 401 -17.39 4.79 3.03
CA TRP A 401 -16.36 3.82 2.71
C TRP A 401 -14.97 4.31 3.12
N PHE A 402 -14.70 5.59 2.88
CA PHE A 402 -13.43 6.22 3.26
C PHE A 402 -13.19 6.12 4.77
N ASP A 403 -14.20 6.41 5.58
CA ASP A 403 -14.12 6.29 7.04
C ASP A 403 -13.81 4.87 7.50
N ARG A 404 -14.36 3.87 6.84
CA ARG A 404 -14.22 2.48 7.22
C ARG A 404 -12.88 1.86 6.81
N TYR A 405 -12.40 2.16 5.58
CA TYR A 405 -11.35 1.37 4.93
C TYR A 405 -10.08 2.13 4.57
N VAL A 406 -10.02 3.43 4.80
CA VAL A 406 -8.77 4.21 4.66
C VAL A 406 -8.03 4.23 5.98
N TYR A 407 -6.77 3.82 5.97
CA TYR A 407 -5.98 3.61 7.18
C TYR A 407 -4.77 4.53 7.31
N VAL A 408 -4.17 4.97 6.20
CA VAL A 408 -2.98 5.83 6.19
C VAL A 408 -3.00 6.82 5.04
N ALA A 409 -2.46 8.02 5.25
CA ALA A 409 -2.12 8.95 4.19
C ALA A 409 -0.75 9.60 4.44
N ALA A 410 -0.02 9.91 3.37
CA ALA A 410 1.23 10.67 3.44
C ALA A 410 0.90 12.17 3.42
N ILE A 411 1.12 12.83 4.52
CA ILE A 411 0.76 14.23 4.74
C ILE A 411 2.00 15.08 5.02
N HIS A 412 2.14 16.20 4.30
CA HIS A 412 3.22 17.13 4.56
C HIS A 412 3.03 17.81 5.92
N LYS A 413 4.09 17.89 6.73
CA LYS A 413 4.10 18.46 8.10
C LYS A 413 3.45 19.84 8.21
N LYS A 414 3.47 20.66 7.13
CA LYS A 414 2.84 22.00 7.11
C LYS A 414 1.34 21.97 7.39
N TYR A 415 0.66 20.84 7.14
CA TYR A 415 -0.79 20.70 7.33
C TYR A 415 -1.19 20.14 8.70
N LEU A 416 -0.23 19.62 9.45
CA LEU A 416 -0.49 19.01 10.76
C LEU A 416 -0.85 20.06 11.80
N SER A 417 -1.74 19.69 12.73
CA SER A 417 -2.03 20.47 13.94
C SER A 417 -0.80 20.56 14.85
N GLU A 418 -0.77 21.52 15.73
CA GLU A 418 0.34 21.65 16.71
C GLU A 418 0.42 20.43 17.65
N GLU A 419 -0.71 19.82 17.99
CA GLU A 419 -0.77 18.60 18.78
C GLU A 419 -0.15 17.42 18.03
N ALA A 420 -0.51 17.26 16.74
CA ALA A 420 0.07 16.24 15.88
C ALA A 420 1.59 16.43 15.68
N LYS A 421 2.05 17.69 15.53
CA LYS A 421 3.48 17.99 15.44
C LYS A 421 4.22 17.68 16.75
N ALA A 422 3.61 17.97 17.91
CA ALA A 422 4.20 17.65 19.20
C ALA A 422 4.36 16.12 19.38
N ALA A 423 3.39 15.33 18.95
CA ALA A 423 3.46 13.87 18.99
C ALA A 423 4.63 13.29 18.19
N LEU A 424 5.06 13.95 17.10
CA LEU A 424 6.22 13.51 16.30
C LEU A 424 7.57 13.69 17.02
N LEU A 425 7.61 14.41 18.12
CA LEU A 425 8.82 14.61 18.92
C LEU A 425 9.00 13.53 20.01
N GLU A 426 7.97 12.72 20.24
CA GLU A 426 8.01 11.62 21.20
C GLU A 426 8.56 10.34 20.53
N GLU A 427 9.19 9.46 21.32
CA GLU A 427 9.64 8.15 20.81
C GLU A 427 8.43 7.30 20.44
N PRO A 428 8.36 6.76 19.22
CA PRO A 428 7.25 5.91 18.80
C PRO A 428 7.10 4.64 19.63
N ALA A 429 5.87 4.29 19.99
CA ALA A 429 5.58 3.03 20.65
C ALA A 429 5.79 1.86 19.68
N LEU A 430 6.47 0.81 20.15
CA LEU A 430 6.75 -0.38 19.34
C LEU A 430 5.53 -1.31 19.33
N LEU A 431 5.02 -1.59 18.13
CA LEU A 431 3.98 -2.58 17.88
C LEU A 431 4.59 -3.93 17.49
N SER A 432 3.83 -5.00 17.69
CA SER A 432 4.26 -6.35 17.28
C SER A 432 4.45 -6.46 15.77
N PRO A 433 5.30 -7.39 15.27
CA PRO A 433 5.52 -7.59 13.83
C PRO A 433 4.26 -7.86 13.02
N TRP A 434 3.25 -8.49 13.64
CA TRP A 434 1.97 -8.87 13.04
C TRP A 434 0.85 -7.86 13.29
N ASP A 435 1.20 -6.62 13.66
CA ASP A 435 0.20 -5.56 13.79
C ASP A 435 -0.45 -5.25 12.42
N PRO A 436 -1.78 -5.00 12.35
CA PRO A 436 -2.47 -4.70 11.09
C PRO A 436 -1.89 -3.51 10.32
N PHE A 437 -1.20 -2.58 10.97
CA PHE A 437 -0.55 -1.45 10.31
C PHE A 437 0.76 -1.81 9.58
N GLY A 438 1.25 -3.05 9.70
CA GLY A 438 2.34 -3.60 8.90
C GLY A 438 1.92 -4.18 7.55
N THR A 439 0.65 -4.55 7.37
CA THR A 439 0.17 -5.41 6.26
C THR A 439 0.29 -4.84 4.86
N LEU A 440 0.41 -3.52 4.66
CA LEU A 440 0.65 -2.95 3.33
C LEU A 440 2.03 -3.36 2.76
N ALA A 441 2.94 -3.82 3.59
CA ALA A 441 4.25 -4.30 3.21
C ALA A 441 4.33 -5.83 2.96
N ASP A 442 3.22 -6.54 3.16
CA ASP A 442 3.11 -8.00 3.00
C ASP A 442 2.93 -8.45 1.54
#